data_db80d2c9a06925ce35735a2b002a97ee
#
_entry.id   db80d2c9a06925ce35735a2b002a97ee
#
_cell.length_a   1.000
_cell.length_b   1.000
_cell.length_c   1.000
_cell.angle_alpha   90.00
_cell.angle_beta   90.00
_cell.angle_gamma   90.00
#
_symmetry.space_group_name_H-M   'P 1'
#
loop_
_entity.id
_entity.type
_entity.pdbx_description
1 polymer ?
#
loop_
_entity_poly.entity_id
_entity_poly.type
_entity_poly.pdbx_seq_one_letter_code
_entity_poly.pdbx_strand_id
1 'polypeptide(L)'
;MLELTAELSQSLGEAAAAILRSSHLVALAGAGLSVESGIPPFRGPGGLWTKYGEPTNLSYREFTKDPKEWWEGRFRNEDRPGDPTYELKVAVDAAEPNPGHHALVEMEEMGLLKCVITQNVDNLHTEAGSKSLVEIHGNRTWLRCVGCGIRQPRGAYHFDSLPPICIQCGGVIKMDTVMFGEPIPEDVLLASREQAETCDCMLLVGTSGTVNPAARLPLVAKELGATLIEVNPDATTLTSSCDITLNGPSGELLPLLLKRLKNGEAGEPGERA
;
A
#
# COMPACT_ATOMS: atom_id res chain seq x y z
N MET A 1 21.85 4.59 -8.47
CA MET A 1 21.24 4.36 -9.82
C MET A 1 21.27 2.88 -10.10
N LEU A 2 20.11 2.32 -10.43
CA LEU A 2 19.94 0.93 -10.82
C LEU A 2 20.71 0.67 -12.12
N GLU A 3 21.52 -0.40 -12.16
CA GLU A 3 22.19 -0.83 -13.40
C GLU A 3 21.18 -1.58 -14.27
N LEU A 4 20.94 -1.08 -15.47
CA LEU A 4 20.01 -1.70 -16.42
C LEU A 4 20.73 -2.86 -17.14
N THR A 5 20.73 -4.03 -16.54
CA THR A 5 21.25 -5.27 -17.13
C THR A 5 20.39 -5.71 -18.32
N ALA A 6 20.94 -6.59 -19.19
CA ALA A 6 20.17 -7.16 -20.30
C ALA A 6 18.93 -7.93 -19.80
N GLU A 7 19.07 -8.69 -18.71
CA GLU A 7 17.98 -9.45 -18.09
C GLU A 7 16.87 -8.53 -17.56
N LEU A 8 17.23 -7.48 -16.80
CA LEU A 8 16.25 -6.51 -16.31
C LEU A 8 15.57 -5.76 -17.46
N SER A 9 16.33 -5.44 -18.52
CA SER A 9 15.77 -4.81 -19.72
C SER A 9 14.75 -5.72 -20.41
N GLN A 10 15.01 -7.02 -20.49
CA GLN A 10 14.07 -8.00 -21.01
C GLN A 10 12.82 -8.09 -20.13
N SER A 11 12.97 -8.29 -18.81
CA SER A 11 11.83 -8.36 -17.87
C SER A 11 10.95 -7.11 -17.92
N LEU A 12 11.55 -5.91 -18.03
CA LEU A 12 10.81 -4.65 -18.25
C LEU A 12 10.02 -4.65 -19.57
N GLY A 13 10.57 -5.23 -20.63
CA GLY A 13 9.87 -5.39 -21.90
C GLY A 13 8.69 -6.36 -21.80
N GLU A 14 8.88 -7.50 -21.13
CA GLU A 14 7.83 -8.49 -20.88
C GLU A 14 6.70 -7.91 -20.02
N ALA A 15 7.06 -7.15 -18.95
CA ALA A 15 6.11 -6.46 -18.09
C ALA A 15 5.31 -5.39 -18.87
N ALA A 16 5.97 -4.57 -19.67
CA ALA A 16 5.30 -3.58 -20.51
C ALA A 16 4.34 -4.24 -21.50
N ALA A 17 4.77 -5.34 -22.16
CA ALA A 17 3.94 -6.10 -23.07
C ALA A 17 2.70 -6.70 -22.38
N ALA A 18 2.84 -7.23 -21.15
CA ALA A 18 1.72 -7.75 -20.37
C ALA A 18 0.72 -6.64 -20.01
N ILE A 19 1.22 -5.50 -19.55
CA ILE A 19 0.37 -4.33 -19.19
C ILE A 19 -0.37 -3.79 -20.43
N LEU A 20 0.31 -3.65 -21.57
CA LEU A 20 -0.33 -3.15 -22.81
C LEU A 20 -1.42 -4.09 -23.37
N ARG A 21 -1.33 -5.38 -23.07
CA ARG A 21 -2.39 -6.35 -23.44
C ARG A 21 -3.52 -6.43 -22.42
N SER A 22 -3.30 -5.92 -21.21
CA SER A 22 -4.28 -5.93 -20.14
C SER A 22 -5.44 -4.99 -20.44
N SER A 23 -6.65 -5.44 -20.13
CA SER A 23 -7.86 -4.62 -20.15
C SER A 23 -8.17 -4.03 -18.76
N HIS A 24 -7.68 -4.67 -17.69
CA HIS A 24 -7.94 -4.29 -16.31
C HIS A 24 -6.70 -4.50 -15.43
N LEU A 25 -5.72 -3.59 -15.55
CA LEU A 25 -4.55 -3.56 -14.68
C LEU A 25 -4.92 -3.01 -13.30
N VAL A 26 -4.54 -3.72 -12.25
CA VAL A 26 -4.63 -3.28 -10.84
C VAL A 26 -3.25 -3.29 -10.22
N ALA A 27 -2.94 -2.33 -9.35
CA ALA A 27 -1.72 -2.34 -8.55
C ALA A 27 -2.04 -2.66 -7.08
N LEU A 28 -1.25 -3.55 -6.45
CA LEU A 28 -1.22 -3.76 -5.00
C LEU A 28 0.07 -3.17 -4.45
N ALA A 29 -0.03 -2.03 -3.75
CA ALA A 29 1.11 -1.31 -3.18
C ALA A 29 1.30 -1.63 -1.70
N GLY A 30 2.56 -1.74 -1.28
CA GLY A 30 2.97 -1.90 0.12
C GLY A 30 4.06 -0.90 0.51
N ALA A 31 4.56 -1.00 1.75
CA ALA A 31 5.47 -0.03 2.36
C ALA A 31 6.80 0.15 1.60
N GLY A 32 7.22 -0.84 0.81
CA GLY A 32 8.41 -0.75 -0.05
C GLY A 32 8.34 0.38 -1.08
N LEU A 33 7.13 0.74 -1.55
CA LEU A 33 6.96 1.88 -2.45
C LEU A 33 7.33 3.21 -1.78
N SER A 34 7.09 3.37 -0.48
CA SER A 34 7.30 4.63 0.26
C SER A 34 8.70 4.75 0.87
N VAL A 35 9.56 3.72 0.73
CA VAL A 35 10.95 3.75 1.26
C VAL A 35 11.76 4.89 0.64
N GLU A 36 11.61 5.11 -0.66
CA GLU A 36 12.30 6.17 -1.38
C GLU A 36 11.72 7.58 -1.10
N SER A 37 10.58 7.64 -0.41
CA SER A 37 10.03 8.87 0.17
C SER A 37 10.58 9.16 1.58
N GLY A 38 11.47 8.30 2.12
CA GLY A 38 12.06 8.44 3.44
C GLY A 38 11.27 7.75 4.56
N ILE A 39 10.18 7.01 4.25
CA ILE A 39 9.44 6.25 5.24
C ILE A 39 10.10 4.89 5.42
N PRO A 40 10.55 4.54 6.65
CA PRO A 40 11.18 3.24 6.89
C PRO A 40 10.17 2.11 6.60
N PRO A 41 10.61 0.98 6.01
CA PRO A 41 9.75 -0.18 5.83
C PRO A 41 9.37 -0.76 7.19
N PHE A 42 8.33 -1.60 7.24
CA PHE A 42 8.00 -2.30 8.48
C PHE A 42 8.95 -3.45 8.77
N ARG A 43 9.36 -4.20 7.76
CA ARG A 43 10.25 -5.38 7.85
C ARG A 43 11.50 -5.19 7.00
N GLY A 44 12.48 -6.06 7.21
CA GLY A 44 13.75 -6.02 6.50
C GLY A 44 14.75 -5.03 7.11
N PRO A 45 15.85 -4.73 6.41
CA PRO A 45 16.88 -3.82 6.89
C PRO A 45 16.31 -2.41 7.18
N GLY A 46 16.54 -1.89 8.39
CA GLY A 46 16.01 -0.59 8.83
C GLY A 46 14.52 -0.56 9.17
N GLY A 47 13.82 -1.69 9.07
CA GLY A 47 12.38 -1.77 9.32
C GLY A 47 11.97 -1.49 10.76
N LEU A 48 10.83 -0.82 10.94
CA LEU A 48 10.30 -0.46 12.26
C LEU A 48 10.07 -1.70 13.13
N TRP A 49 9.47 -2.77 12.59
CA TRP A 49 9.23 -3.98 13.35
C TRP A 49 10.48 -4.81 13.58
N THR A 50 11.47 -4.69 12.70
CA THR A 50 12.80 -5.27 12.93
C THR A 50 13.49 -4.62 14.12
N LYS A 51 13.29 -3.31 14.30
CA LYS A 51 13.91 -2.52 15.39
C LYS A 51 13.13 -2.61 16.71
N TYR A 52 11.79 -2.58 16.66
CA TYR A 52 10.93 -2.42 17.84
C TYR A 52 10.06 -3.65 18.15
N GLY A 53 10.07 -4.67 17.30
CA GLY A 53 9.18 -5.83 17.37
C GLY A 53 7.86 -5.60 16.62
N GLU A 54 7.23 -6.69 16.20
CA GLU A 54 5.94 -6.63 15.51
C GLU A 54 4.81 -6.33 16.51
N PRO A 55 3.81 -5.52 16.12
CA PRO A 55 2.62 -5.32 16.94
C PRO A 55 1.89 -6.64 17.19
N THR A 56 1.31 -6.77 18.36
CA THR A 56 0.52 -7.96 18.70
C THR A 56 -0.81 -7.96 17.97
N ASN A 57 -1.37 -9.13 17.68
CA ASN A 57 -2.73 -9.29 17.12
C ASN A 57 -3.83 -8.86 18.11
N LEU A 58 -3.47 -8.28 19.26
CA LEU A 58 -4.38 -7.82 20.29
C LEU A 58 -4.61 -6.32 20.28
N SER A 59 -3.94 -5.56 19.38
CA SER A 59 -3.98 -4.09 19.38
C SER A 59 -5.41 -3.53 19.31
N TYR A 60 -6.27 -4.10 18.46
CA TYR A 60 -7.69 -3.69 18.40
C TYR A 60 -8.46 -4.05 19.66
N ARG A 61 -8.19 -5.21 20.24
CA ARG A 61 -8.82 -5.64 21.51
C ARG A 61 -8.40 -4.74 22.67
N GLU A 62 -7.15 -4.30 22.70
CA GLU A 62 -6.66 -3.34 23.70
C GLU A 62 -7.34 -1.99 23.53
N PHE A 63 -7.43 -1.50 22.29
CA PHE A 63 -8.19 -0.29 21.99
C PHE A 63 -9.64 -0.38 22.45
N THR A 64 -10.36 -1.46 22.12
CA THR A 64 -11.79 -1.62 22.48
C THR A 64 -12.02 -1.77 23.99
N LYS A 65 -11.02 -2.26 24.74
CA LYS A 65 -11.09 -2.40 26.19
C LYS A 65 -11.00 -1.04 26.89
N ASP A 66 -10.11 -0.18 26.46
CA ASP A 66 -9.94 1.17 27.00
C ASP A 66 -9.53 2.17 25.89
N PRO A 67 -10.52 2.69 25.13
CA PRO A 67 -10.24 3.65 24.07
C PRO A 67 -9.63 4.96 24.58
N LYS A 68 -9.93 5.34 25.85
CA LYS A 68 -9.38 6.56 26.45
C LYS A 68 -7.88 6.43 26.65
N GLU A 69 -7.44 5.37 27.34
CA GLU A 69 -6.00 5.12 27.57
C GLU A 69 -5.25 4.94 26.25
N TRP A 70 -5.88 4.30 25.26
CA TRP A 70 -5.29 4.17 23.92
C TRP A 70 -5.00 5.54 23.28
N TRP A 71 -5.97 6.48 23.34
CA TRP A 71 -5.80 7.83 22.79
C TRP A 71 -4.76 8.64 23.57
N GLU A 72 -4.82 8.59 24.91
CA GLU A 72 -3.83 9.26 25.76
C GLU A 72 -2.41 8.71 25.53
N GLY A 73 -2.27 7.39 25.42
CA GLY A 73 -1.02 6.71 25.07
C GLY A 73 -0.50 7.13 23.71
N ARG A 74 -1.38 7.17 22.71
CA ARG A 74 -1.02 7.59 21.36
C ARG A 74 -0.48 9.01 21.32
N PHE A 75 -1.14 9.97 21.94
CA PHE A 75 -0.64 11.35 21.99
C PHE A 75 0.71 11.46 22.71
N ARG A 76 0.86 10.77 23.85
CA ARG A 76 2.16 10.71 24.54
C ARG A 76 3.29 10.16 23.66
N ASN A 77 2.97 9.11 22.87
CA ASN A 77 3.96 8.42 22.04
C ASN A 77 4.28 9.21 20.76
N GLU A 78 3.28 9.91 20.18
CA GLU A 78 3.50 10.80 19.04
C GLU A 78 4.45 11.99 19.33
N ASP A 79 4.63 12.33 20.59
CA ASP A 79 5.52 13.43 21.03
C ASP A 79 6.82 12.93 21.69
N ARG A 80 7.05 11.60 21.73
CA ARG A 80 8.19 10.99 22.42
C ARG A 80 9.27 10.52 21.44
N PRO A 81 10.41 11.24 21.31
CA PRO A 81 11.53 10.79 20.48
C PRO A 81 12.02 9.38 20.89
N GLY A 82 12.24 8.53 19.88
CA GLY A 82 12.63 7.12 20.08
C GLY A 82 11.48 6.15 20.27
N ASP A 83 10.23 6.61 20.32
CA ASP A 83 9.05 5.76 20.21
C ASP A 83 8.77 5.46 18.73
N PRO A 84 8.39 4.22 18.35
CA PRO A 84 8.09 3.89 16.96
C PRO A 84 6.95 4.72 16.37
N THR A 85 5.99 5.17 17.20
CA THR A 85 4.89 6.05 16.76
C THR A 85 5.41 7.43 16.38
N TYR A 86 6.33 7.98 17.18
CA TYR A 86 7.00 9.24 16.89
C TYR A 86 7.86 9.15 15.62
N GLU A 87 8.70 8.11 15.51
CA GLU A 87 9.57 7.93 14.34
C GLU A 87 8.76 7.80 13.04
N LEU A 88 7.69 7.00 13.07
CA LEU A 88 6.81 6.87 11.91
C LEU A 88 6.10 8.20 11.59
N LYS A 89 5.61 8.90 12.62
CA LYS A 89 4.96 10.22 12.44
C LYS A 89 5.90 11.20 11.76
N VAL A 90 7.12 11.36 12.29
CA VAL A 90 8.11 12.30 11.73
C VAL A 90 8.48 11.93 10.30
N ALA A 91 8.71 10.64 10.04
CA ALA A 91 9.04 10.17 8.69
C ALA A 91 7.91 10.47 7.69
N VAL A 92 6.66 10.17 8.06
CA VAL A 92 5.52 10.39 7.15
C VAL A 92 5.18 11.88 7.02
N ASP A 93 5.32 12.68 8.09
CA ASP A 93 5.06 14.13 8.03
C ASP A 93 6.09 14.89 7.14
N ALA A 94 7.28 14.31 6.93
CA ALA A 94 8.33 14.84 6.08
C ALA A 94 8.36 14.23 4.67
N ALA A 95 7.61 13.17 4.43
CA ALA A 95 7.64 12.44 3.16
C ALA A 95 6.85 13.15 2.08
N GLU A 96 7.35 13.04 0.86
CA GLU A 96 6.65 13.47 -0.36
C GLU A 96 6.51 12.27 -1.31
N PRO A 97 5.50 12.27 -2.22
CA PRO A 97 5.40 11.26 -3.25
C PRO A 97 6.69 11.15 -4.06
N ASN A 98 7.19 9.93 -4.24
CA ASN A 98 8.39 9.67 -5.03
C ASN A 98 8.03 9.33 -6.50
N PRO A 99 9.03 9.21 -7.40
CA PRO A 99 8.80 8.90 -8.81
C PRO A 99 7.97 7.63 -9.07
N GLY A 100 7.97 6.65 -8.14
CA GLY A 100 7.13 5.45 -8.24
C GLY A 100 5.64 5.76 -8.07
N HIS A 101 5.28 6.62 -7.11
CA HIS A 101 3.92 7.09 -6.93
C HIS A 101 3.43 7.85 -8.17
N HIS A 102 4.23 8.78 -8.69
CA HIS A 102 3.91 9.54 -9.89
C HIS A 102 3.77 8.65 -11.13
N ALA A 103 4.61 7.61 -11.27
CA ALA A 103 4.49 6.66 -12.37
C ALA A 103 3.15 5.91 -12.34
N LEU A 104 2.66 5.50 -11.17
CA LEU A 104 1.33 4.87 -11.04
C LEU A 104 0.21 5.84 -11.42
N VAL A 105 0.28 7.10 -10.99
CA VAL A 105 -0.70 8.13 -11.37
C VAL A 105 -0.71 8.32 -12.89
N GLU A 106 0.45 8.38 -13.51
CA GLU A 106 0.55 8.57 -14.95
C GLU A 106 0.02 7.36 -15.74
N MET A 107 0.24 6.13 -15.24
CA MET A 107 -0.40 4.92 -15.80
C MET A 107 -1.93 4.97 -15.67
N GLU A 108 -2.46 5.55 -14.58
CA GLU A 108 -3.90 5.78 -14.39
C GLU A 108 -4.42 6.81 -15.41
N GLU A 109 -3.71 7.93 -15.59
CA GLU A 109 -4.06 8.98 -16.56
C GLU A 109 -4.02 8.48 -18.02
N MET A 110 -3.10 7.56 -18.34
CA MET A 110 -3.06 6.86 -19.62
C MET A 110 -4.21 5.86 -19.80
N GLY A 111 -5.02 5.64 -18.77
CA GLY A 111 -6.12 4.67 -18.78
C GLY A 111 -5.68 3.21 -18.70
N LEU A 112 -4.41 2.94 -18.46
CA LEU A 112 -3.87 1.59 -18.28
C LEU A 112 -4.22 1.06 -16.89
N LEU A 113 -3.81 1.74 -15.82
CA LEU A 113 -4.08 1.36 -14.44
C LEU A 113 -5.52 1.75 -14.06
N LYS A 114 -6.30 0.77 -13.60
CA LYS A 114 -7.72 0.97 -13.24
C LYS A 114 -7.92 1.25 -11.76
N CYS A 115 -7.06 0.68 -10.90
CA CYS A 115 -7.15 0.87 -9.46
C CYS A 115 -5.79 0.62 -8.79
N VAL A 116 -5.51 1.37 -7.74
CA VAL A 116 -4.46 1.06 -6.77
C VAL A 116 -5.12 0.57 -5.49
N ILE A 117 -4.80 -0.66 -5.07
CA ILE A 117 -5.09 -1.16 -3.73
C ILE A 117 -3.85 -0.90 -2.90
N THR A 118 -3.92 0.01 -1.93
CA THR A 118 -2.75 0.30 -1.09
C THR A 118 -2.90 -0.25 0.32
N GLN A 119 -1.84 -0.87 0.83
CA GLN A 119 -1.68 -1.26 2.22
C GLN A 119 -1.11 -0.11 3.07
N ASN A 120 -0.57 0.93 2.40
CA ASN A 120 0.04 2.07 3.04
C ASN A 120 -1.01 3.02 3.62
N VAL A 121 -0.67 3.61 4.76
CA VAL A 121 -1.53 4.56 5.48
C VAL A 121 -0.98 5.99 5.43
N ASP A 122 0.08 6.21 4.65
CA ASP A 122 0.88 7.44 4.61
C ASP A 122 0.23 8.61 3.86
N ASN A 123 -0.80 8.35 3.05
CA ASN A 123 -1.49 9.31 2.17
C ASN A 123 -0.76 9.67 0.87
N LEU A 124 0.43 9.13 0.60
CA LEU A 124 1.25 9.56 -0.55
C LEU A 124 0.60 9.30 -1.91
N HIS A 125 -0.20 8.22 -2.05
CA HIS A 125 -0.97 8.00 -3.29
C HIS A 125 -1.96 9.14 -3.58
N THR A 126 -2.69 9.60 -2.55
CA THR A 126 -3.63 10.73 -2.68
C THR A 126 -2.87 12.02 -3.01
N GLU A 127 -1.75 12.28 -2.34
CA GLU A 127 -0.91 13.45 -2.58
C GLU A 127 -0.25 13.44 -3.96
N ALA A 128 0.09 12.26 -4.49
CA ALA A 128 0.56 12.09 -5.86
C ALA A 128 -0.53 12.38 -6.91
N GLY A 129 -1.81 12.29 -6.54
CA GLY A 129 -2.94 12.54 -7.44
C GLY A 129 -3.70 11.29 -7.90
N SER A 130 -3.49 10.10 -7.28
CA SER A 130 -4.29 8.90 -7.57
C SER A 130 -5.77 9.15 -7.32
N LYS A 131 -6.63 8.75 -8.26
CA LYS A 131 -8.09 8.94 -8.21
C LYS A 131 -8.83 7.66 -7.88
N SER A 132 -8.39 6.55 -8.46
CA SER A 132 -8.98 5.22 -8.22
C SER A 132 -8.13 4.47 -7.19
N LEU A 133 -8.44 4.69 -5.90
CA LEU A 133 -7.64 4.22 -4.77
C LEU A 133 -8.50 3.47 -3.75
N VAL A 134 -8.08 2.25 -3.39
CA VAL A 134 -8.64 1.47 -2.29
C VAL A 134 -7.60 1.38 -1.16
N GLU A 135 -7.86 2.06 -0.05
CA GLU A 135 -6.99 2.09 1.13
C GLU A 135 -7.35 0.92 2.07
N ILE A 136 -6.84 -0.29 1.76
CA ILE A 136 -7.25 -1.51 2.46
C ILE A 136 -6.96 -1.49 3.97
N HIS A 137 -5.93 -0.75 4.40
CA HIS A 137 -5.61 -0.55 5.81
C HIS A 137 -5.98 0.85 6.33
N GLY A 138 -6.82 1.58 5.59
CA GLY A 138 -7.23 2.94 5.94
C GLY A 138 -6.15 3.99 5.69
N ASN A 139 -6.32 5.19 6.29
CA ASN A 139 -5.44 6.33 6.08
C ASN A 139 -5.24 7.13 7.38
N ARG A 140 -4.00 7.51 7.70
CA ARG A 140 -3.65 8.24 8.92
C ARG A 140 -4.17 9.68 8.98
N THR A 141 -4.54 10.26 7.85
CA THR A 141 -5.08 11.62 7.78
C THR A 141 -6.57 11.69 8.10
N TRP A 142 -7.20 10.53 8.31
CA TRP A 142 -8.61 10.40 8.61
C TRP A 142 -8.87 9.79 9.98
N LEU A 143 -10.04 10.09 10.51
CA LEU A 143 -10.66 9.45 11.66
C LEU A 143 -11.88 8.66 11.20
N ARG A 144 -12.18 7.55 11.90
CA ARG A 144 -13.34 6.68 11.64
C ARG A 144 -14.11 6.41 12.92
N CYS A 145 -15.42 6.49 12.86
CA CYS A 145 -16.29 6.02 13.93
C CYS A 145 -16.40 4.49 13.91
N VAL A 146 -16.13 3.83 15.04
CA VAL A 146 -16.24 2.36 15.17
C VAL A 146 -17.70 1.88 15.06
N GLY A 147 -18.66 2.73 15.45
CA GLY A 147 -20.08 2.36 15.49
C GLY A 147 -20.77 2.46 14.12
N CYS A 148 -20.59 3.58 13.40
CA CYS A 148 -21.32 3.82 12.14
C CYS A 148 -20.42 3.95 10.90
N GLY A 149 -19.10 3.79 11.05
CA GLY A 149 -18.15 3.82 9.94
C GLY A 149 -17.87 5.20 9.35
N ILE A 150 -18.55 6.27 9.79
CA ILE A 150 -18.33 7.60 9.21
C ILE A 150 -16.87 8.03 9.34
N ARG A 151 -16.34 8.56 8.26
CA ARG A 151 -14.97 9.11 8.17
C ARG A 151 -15.01 10.63 8.21
N GLN A 152 -13.98 11.23 8.81
CA GLN A 152 -13.76 12.68 8.81
C GLN A 152 -12.27 13.00 8.85
N PRO A 153 -11.83 14.14 8.24
CA PRO A 153 -10.43 14.52 8.25
C PRO A 153 -9.92 14.75 9.67
N ARG A 154 -8.77 14.15 10.03
CA ARG A 154 -8.15 14.34 11.34
C ARG A 154 -7.78 15.80 11.60
N GLY A 155 -7.24 16.50 10.60
CA GLY A 155 -6.78 17.88 10.74
C GLY A 155 -7.91 18.90 11.01
N ALA A 156 -9.16 18.56 10.69
CA ALA A 156 -10.33 19.39 10.96
C ALA A 156 -11.05 19.01 12.28
N TYR A 157 -10.58 17.97 12.98
CA TYR A 157 -11.23 17.48 14.20
C TYR A 157 -10.62 18.09 15.45
N HIS A 158 -11.47 18.66 16.31
CA HIS A 158 -11.09 19.16 17.64
C HIS A 158 -11.32 18.09 18.69
N PHE A 159 -10.27 17.76 19.46
CA PHE A 159 -10.29 16.76 20.51
C PHE A 159 -10.63 17.40 21.85
N ASP A 160 -11.93 17.74 22.06
CA ASP A 160 -12.43 18.35 23.30
C ASP A 160 -12.38 17.39 24.49
N SER A 161 -12.46 16.10 24.21
CA SER A 161 -12.42 15.02 25.22
C SER A 161 -11.89 13.72 24.63
N LEU A 162 -11.42 12.81 25.50
CA LEU A 162 -10.94 11.48 25.11
C LEU A 162 -11.73 10.38 25.84
N PRO A 163 -12.13 9.32 25.14
CA PRO A 163 -12.02 9.14 23.69
C PRO A 163 -12.95 10.10 22.94
N PRO A 164 -12.63 10.48 21.70
CA PRO A 164 -13.53 11.27 20.87
C PRO A 164 -14.77 10.45 20.53
N ILE A 165 -15.95 11.11 20.57
CA ILE A 165 -17.25 10.46 20.41
C ILE A 165 -17.95 10.99 19.15
N CYS A 166 -18.53 10.06 18.39
CA CYS A 166 -19.28 10.38 17.18
C CYS A 166 -20.59 11.07 17.51
N ILE A 167 -20.81 12.26 16.97
CA ILE A 167 -22.06 13.03 17.18
C ILE A 167 -23.29 12.37 16.53
N GLN A 168 -23.09 11.48 15.55
CA GLN A 168 -24.21 10.84 14.84
C GLN A 168 -24.74 9.61 15.58
N CYS A 169 -23.87 8.77 16.17
CA CYS A 169 -24.29 7.50 16.77
C CYS A 169 -23.82 7.28 18.20
N GLY A 170 -23.02 8.19 18.78
CA GLY A 170 -22.43 8.01 20.11
C GLY A 170 -21.28 6.99 20.17
N GLY A 171 -20.87 6.42 19.04
CA GLY A 171 -19.78 5.46 18.98
C GLY A 171 -18.41 6.14 19.14
N VAL A 172 -17.40 5.37 19.58
CA VAL A 172 -16.03 5.87 19.71
C VAL A 172 -15.43 6.14 18.34
N ILE A 173 -14.70 7.25 18.23
CA ILE A 173 -13.91 7.58 17.04
C ILE A 173 -12.46 7.15 17.27
N LYS A 174 -11.83 6.57 16.26
CA LYS A 174 -10.42 6.20 16.23
C LYS A 174 -9.71 6.76 15.00
N MET A 175 -8.37 6.59 14.92
CA MET A 175 -7.65 6.75 13.65
C MET A 175 -8.24 5.79 12.62
N ASP A 176 -8.35 6.23 11.38
CA ASP A 176 -8.92 5.38 10.30
C ASP A 176 -8.06 4.16 9.94
N THR A 177 -6.81 4.13 10.41
CA THR A 177 -5.90 3.00 10.17
C THR A 177 -6.40 1.72 10.81
N VAL A 178 -6.45 0.62 10.05
CA VAL A 178 -6.86 -0.71 10.55
C VAL A 178 -5.76 -1.25 11.48
N MET A 179 -6.16 -1.59 12.71
CA MET A 179 -5.26 -2.15 13.72
C MET A 179 -5.11 -3.66 13.54
N PHE A 180 -4.04 -4.25 14.07
CA PHE A 180 -3.93 -5.69 14.15
C PHE A 180 -5.05 -6.29 14.99
N GLY A 181 -5.72 -7.32 14.42
CA GLY A 181 -6.92 -7.93 15.01
C GLY A 181 -8.22 -7.17 14.76
N GLU A 182 -8.18 -6.04 14.07
CA GLU A 182 -9.36 -5.33 13.61
C GLU A 182 -9.85 -5.89 12.27
N PRO A 183 -11.16 -6.16 12.11
CA PRO A 183 -11.70 -6.47 10.78
C PRO A 183 -11.58 -5.26 9.86
N ILE A 184 -11.13 -5.50 8.63
CA ILE A 184 -11.18 -4.47 7.58
C ILE A 184 -12.64 -4.12 7.34
N PRO A 185 -13.00 -2.82 7.16
CA PRO A 185 -14.36 -2.44 6.82
C PRO A 185 -14.87 -3.23 5.60
N GLU A 186 -16.10 -3.72 5.70
CA GLU A 186 -16.66 -4.67 4.73
C GLU A 186 -16.69 -4.10 3.30
N ASP A 187 -17.07 -2.83 3.16
CA ASP A 187 -17.08 -2.10 1.89
C ASP A 187 -15.69 -2.02 1.25
N VAL A 188 -14.65 -1.76 2.06
CA VAL A 188 -13.26 -1.69 1.60
C VAL A 188 -12.74 -3.08 1.20
N LEU A 189 -13.06 -4.10 1.99
CA LEU A 189 -12.66 -5.47 1.70
C LEU A 189 -13.33 -5.99 0.42
N LEU A 190 -14.62 -5.72 0.24
CA LEU A 190 -15.37 -6.08 -0.97
C LEU A 190 -14.81 -5.36 -2.19
N ALA A 191 -14.57 -4.05 -2.12
CA ALA A 191 -13.96 -3.29 -3.21
C ALA A 191 -12.57 -3.83 -3.59
N SER A 192 -11.71 -4.15 -2.59
CA SER A 192 -10.39 -4.74 -2.84
C SER A 192 -10.50 -6.10 -3.56
N ARG A 193 -11.46 -6.89 -3.15
CA ARG A 193 -11.70 -8.22 -3.67
C ARG A 193 -12.24 -8.18 -5.09
N GLU A 194 -13.20 -7.29 -5.37
CA GLU A 194 -13.75 -7.06 -6.70
C GLU A 194 -12.65 -6.67 -7.70
N GLN A 195 -11.74 -5.78 -7.31
CA GLN A 195 -10.60 -5.41 -8.15
C GLN A 195 -9.67 -6.60 -8.41
N ALA A 196 -9.38 -7.43 -7.40
CA ALA A 196 -8.56 -8.62 -7.57
C ALA A 196 -9.23 -9.71 -8.42
N GLU A 197 -10.55 -9.85 -8.33
CA GLU A 197 -11.32 -10.84 -9.09
C GLU A 197 -11.55 -10.41 -10.57
N THR A 198 -11.50 -9.10 -10.83
CA THR A 198 -11.79 -8.56 -12.18
C THR A 198 -10.51 -8.35 -12.99
N CYS A 199 -9.36 -8.14 -12.34
CA CYS A 199 -8.12 -7.82 -13.05
C CYS A 199 -7.61 -9.00 -13.89
N ASP A 200 -7.03 -8.68 -15.05
CA ASP A 200 -6.31 -9.62 -15.91
C ASP A 200 -4.79 -9.43 -15.85
N CYS A 201 -4.36 -8.36 -15.15
CA CYS A 201 -2.97 -8.11 -14.80
C CYS A 201 -2.89 -7.43 -13.43
N MET A 202 -2.00 -7.89 -12.53
CA MET A 202 -1.79 -7.26 -11.24
C MET A 202 -0.31 -6.93 -11.03
N LEU A 203 -0.04 -5.66 -10.72
CA LEU A 203 1.29 -5.13 -10.41
C LEU A 203 1.48 -5.10 -8.88
N LEU A 204 2.41 -5.90 -8.37
CA LEU A 204 2.74 -5.98 -6.93
C LEU A 204 3.93 -5.08 -6.67
N VAL A 205 3.76 -4.01 -5.90
CA VAL A 205 4.79 -2.99 -5.70
C VAL A 205 5.17 -2.87 -4.22
N GLY A 206 6.40 -3.20 -3.88
CA GLY A 206 6.95 -2.98 -2.53
C GLY A 206 6.17 -3.69 -1.42
N THR A 207 5.52 -4.81 -1.70
CA THR A 207 4.79 -5.59 -0.70
C THR A 207 5.52 -6.89 -0.36
N SER A 208 5.57 -7.25 0.92
CA SER A 208 6.17 -8.52 1.37
C SER A 208 5.26 -9.74 1.19
N GLY A 209 3.97 -9.53 0.91
CA GLY A 209 2.98 -10.60 0.77
C GLY A 209 2.68 -11.37 2.08
N THR A 210 2.91 -10.79 3.25
CA THR A 210 2.76 -11.50 4.54
C THR A 210 1.54 -11.09 5.35
N VAL A 211 0.94 -9.93 5.07
CA VAL A 211 -0.18 -9.39 5.86
C VAL A 211 -1.52 -9.74 5.21
N ASN A 212 -2.29 -10.61 5.89
CA ASN A 212 -3.63 -10.98 5.44
C ASN A 212 -4.69 -9.97 5.94
N PRO A 213 -5.78 -9.73 5.14
CA PRO A 213 -6.15 -10.43 3.91
C PRO A 213 -5.50 -9.89 2.63
N ALA A 214 -4.80 -8.76 2.65
CA ALA A 214 -4.22 -8.12 1.45
C ALA A 214 -3.29 -9.06 0.66
N ALA A 215 -2.48 -9.87 1.36
CA ALA A 215 -1.56 -10.84 0.76
C ALA A 215 -2.25 -11.94 -0.07
N ARG A 216 -3.56 -12.15 0.13
CA ARG A 216 -4.32 -13.14 -0.64
C ARG A 216 -4.88 -12.61 -1.94
N LEU A 217 -5.01 -11.30 -2.11
CA LEU A 217 -5.56 -10.68 -3.32
C LEU A 217 -4.80 -11.08 -4.60
N PRO A 218 -3.45 -11.08 -4.63
CA PRO A 218 -2.70 -11.54 -5.80
C PRO A 218 -2.95 -13.02 -6.12
N LEU A 219 -3.11 -13.86 -5.11
CA LEU A 219 -3.37 -15.29 -5.32
C LEU A 219 -4.76 -15.51 -5.91
N VAL A 220 -5.76 -14.75 -5.48
CA VAL A 220 -7.11 -14.76 -6.06
C VAL A 220 -7.05 -14.31 -7.53
N ALA A 221 -6.36 -13.22 -7.83
CA ALA A 221 -6.16 -12.75 -9.20
C ALA A 221 -5.48 -13.83 -10.08
N LYS A 222 -4.43 -14.47 -9.55
CA LYS A 222 -3.72 -15.55 -10.23
C LYS A 222 -4.59 -16.76 -10.53
N GLU A 223 -5.40 -17.19 -9.55
CA GLU A 223 -6.34 -18.32 -9.71
C GLU A 223 -7.38 -18.04 -10.81
N LEU A 224 -7.72 -16.77 -11.04
CA LEU A 224 -8.63 -16.32 -12.09
C LEU A 224 -7.94 -16.02 -13.44
N GLY A 225 -6.62 -16.26 -13.53
CA GLY A 225 -5.86 -16.17 -14.77
C GLY A 225 -5.13 -14.85 -15.00
N ALA A 226 -5.09 -13.95 -14.00
CA ALA A 226 -4.34 -12.71 -14.12
C ALA A 226 -2.82 -12.95 -14.19
N THR A 227 -2.13 -12.15 -14.99
CA THR A 227 -0.66 -12.06 -14.99
C THR A 227 -0.19 -11.27 -13.76
N LEU A 228 0.70 -11.85 -12.96
CA LEU A 228 1.30 -11.17 -11.81
C LEU A 228 2.69 -10.64 -12.14
N ILE A 229 2.91 -9.35 -11.89
CA ILE A 229 4.19 -8.65 -12.08
C ILE A 229 4.65 -8.14 -10.71
N GLU A 230 5.80 -8.58 -10.22
CA GLU A 230 6.37 -8.12 -8.96
C GLU A 230 7.45 -7.08 -9.19
N VAL A 231 7.38 -5.97 -8.44
CA VAL A 231 8.41 -4.91 -8.36
C VAL A 231 8.87 -4.82 -6.92
N ASN A 232 10.03 -5.39 -6.63
CA ASN A 232 10.58 -5.44 -5.27
C ASN A 232 12.11 -5.62 -5.33
N PRO A 233 12.89 -5.02 -4.43
CA PRO A 233 14.33 -5.25 -4.40
C PRO A 233 14.71 -6.70 -4.05
N ASP A 234 13.93 -7.35 -3.19
CA ASP A 234 14.18 -8.70 -2.69
C ASP A 234 13.00 -9.64 -3.02
N ALA A 235 13.27 -10.95 -3.05
CA ALA A 235 12.22 -11.95 -3.19
C ALA A 235 11.26 -11.93 -1.99
N THR A 236 9.98 -12.15 -2.26
CA THR A 236 8.90 -12.13 -1.27
C THR A 236 8.21 -13.48 -1.17
N THR A 237 7.19 -13.59 -0.32
CA THR A 237 6.35 -14.80 -0.27
C THR A 237 5.51 -15.00 -1.53
N LEU A 238 5.38 -13.98 -2.38
CA LEU A 238 4.59 -13.99 -3.61
C LEU A 238 5.43 -14.25 -4.87
N THR A 239 6.76 -14.08 -4.80
CA THR A 239 7.67 -14.18 -5.97
C THR A 239 7.46 -15.46 -6.77
N SER A 240 7.30 -16.61 -6.09
CA SER A 240 7.08 -17.88 -6.79
C SER A 240 5.74 -18.01 -7.52
N SER A 241 4.79 -17.11 -7.24
CA SER A 241 3.48 -17.03 -7.91
C SER A 241 3.48 -16.00 -9.03
N CYS A 242 4.50 -15.14 -9.11
CA CYS A 242 4.61 -14.10 -10.12
C CYS A 242 5.11 -14.65 -11.46
N ASP A 243 4.58 -14.12 -12.56
CA ASP A 243 4.99 -14.47 -13.92
C ASP A 243 6.22 -13.66 -14.34
N ILE A 244 6.34 -12.43 -13.84
CA ILE A 244 7.42 -11.50 -14.16
C ILE A 244 7.90 -10.86 -12.87
N THR A 245 9.21 -10.77 -12.69
CA THR A 245 9.84 -10.10 -11.55
C THR A 245 10.78 -9.00 -12.02
N LEU A 246 10.64 -7.83 -11.42
CA LEU A 246 11.49 -6.67 -11.62
C LEU A 246 12.20 -6.39 -10.29
N ASN A 247 13.46 -6.81 -10.20
CA ASN A 247 14.25 -6.73 -8.96
C ASN A 247 14.93 -5.37 -8.83
N GLY A 248 14.44 -4.53 -7.92
CA GLY A 248 15.00 -3.22 -7.63
C GLY A 248 14.01 -2.28 -6.96
N PRO A 249 14.46 -1.04 -6.67
CA PRO A 249 13.64 -0.01 -6.04
C PRO A 249 12.48 0.40 -6.94
N SER A 250 11.28 0.53 -6.35
CA SER A 250 10.07 0.86 -7.10
C SER A 250 10.09 2.26 -7.72
N GLY A 251 10.72 3.23 -7.06
CA GLY A 251 10.87 4.60 -7.58
C GLY A 251 11.86 4.72 -8.73
N GLU A 252 12.72 3.71 -8.99
CA GLU A 252 13.54 3.63 -10.18
C GLU A 252 12.87 2.77 -11.27
N LEU A 253 12.29 1.63 -10.91
CA LEU A 253 11.72 0.66 -11.85
C LEU A 253 10.39 1.10 -12.48
N LEU A 254 9.47 1.69 -11.69
CA LEU A 254 8.19 2.13 -12.23
C LEU A 254 8.32 3.24 -13.28
N PRO A 255 9.19 4.27 -13.12
CA PRO A 255 9.47 5.22 -14.19
C PRO A 255 10.08 4.58 -15.45
N LEU A 256 10.95 3.58 -15.32
CA LEU A 256 11.51 2.85 -16.46
C LEU A 256 10.44 2.05 -17.19
N LEU A 257 9.55 1.38 -16.45
CA LEU A 257 8.40 0.66 -16.99
C LEU A 257 7.43 1.62 -17.70
N LEU A 258 7.10 2.74 -17.08
CA LEU A 258 6.25 3.78 -17.65
C LEU A 258 6.83 4.33 -18.97
N LYS A 259 8.13 4.55 -19.03
CA LYS A 259 8.80 5.00 -20.27
C LYS A 259 8.58 4.01 -21.42
N ARG A 260 8.67 2.69 -21.16
CA ARG A 260 8.40 1.66 -22.17
C ARG A 260 6.94 1.64 -22.59
N LEU A 261 6.02 1.77 -21.65
CA LEU A 261 4.58 1.85 -21.92
C LEU A 261 4.24 3.03 -22.85
N LYS A 262 4.84 4.19 -22.63
CA LYS A 262 4.66 5.38 -23.48
C LYS A 262 5.20 5.20 -24.90
N ASN A 263 6.31 4.49 -25.03
CA ASN A 263 6.94 4.25 -26.31
C ASN A 263 6.28 3.09 -27.09
N GLY A 264 5.36 2.33 -26.47
CA GLY A 264 4.80 1.11 -27.05
C GLY A 264 5.85 0.00 -27.23
N GLU A 265 6.96 0.06 -26.48
CA GLU A 265 8.06 -0.90 -26.54
C GLU A 265 7.70 -2.19 -25.79
N ALA A 266 6.87 -3.02 -26.44
CA ALA A 266 6.67 -4.40 -26.03
C ALA A 266 7.93 -5.19 -26.44
N GLY A 267 8.66 -5.75 -25.46
CA GLY A 267 9.73 -6.72 -25.77
C GLY A 267 9.17 -7.91 -26.56
N GLU A 268 9.92 -8.44 -27.50
CA GLU A 268 9.55 -9.69 -28.15
C GLU A 268 9.41 -10.78 -27.06
N PRO A 269 8.36 -11.63 -27.13
CA PRO A 269 8.22 -12.74 -26.18
C PRO A 269 9.43 -13.67 -26.35
N GLY A 270 10.26 -13.77 -25.30
CA GLY A 270 11.36 -14.71 -25.30
C GLY A 270 10.82 -16.13 -25.48
N GLU A 271 11.34 -16.84 -26.48
CA GLU A 271 11.10 -18.27 -26.61
C GLU A 271 11.58 -18.95 -25.31
N ARG A 272 10.65 -19.45 -24.53
CA ARG A 272 10.99 -20.31 -23.37
C ARG A 272 11.47 -21.65 -23.92
N ALA A 273 12.75 -21.94 -23.69
CA ALA A 273 13.36 -23.23 -23.94
C ALA A 273 12.82 -24.32 -23.00
#